data_fc1a5d5657f7883e2e2f37102c45d98a
#
_entry.id   fc1a5d5657f7883e2e2f37102c45d98a
#
_cell.length_a   1.000
_cell.length_b   1.000
_cell.length_c   1.000
_cell.angle_alpha   90.00
_cell.angle_beta   90.00
_cell.angle_gamma   90.00
#
_symmetry.space_group_name_H-M   'P 1'
#
loop_
_entity.id
_entity.type
_entity.pdbx_description
1 polymer ?
#
loop_
_entity_poly.entity_id
_entity_poly.type
_entity_poly.pdbx_seq_one_letter_code
_entity_poly.pdbx_strand_id
1 'polypeptide(L)'
;MICLDNSEWMRNGDYAPTRLEAQQDAAGMICTDRTGSNPENTVGVLTMAGRGVDLLVSPTEDTGKILACFTRVTTGGKTDFSSSVQIAQLALKHRKNKNGSQRIIVFVGSPLVEEIKVLQKIGKQLKKNNVSIDVISFGELDDNSEKLAEFINCASSNDNWWVLFTPVYRDISALRHLINYLH
;
A
#
# COMPACT_ATOMS: atom_id res chain seq x y z
N MET A 1 0.06 -4.95 -6.19
CA MET A 1 -0.71 -3.66 -6.21
C MET A 1 -0.19 -2.78 -5.11
N ILE A 2 0.04 -1.50 -5.39
CA ILE A 2 0.41 -0.50 -4.40
C ILE A 2 -0.79 0.42 -4.17
N CYS A 3 -1.19 0.57 -2.90
CA CYS A 3 -2.27 1.45 -2.48
C CYS A 3 -1.65 2.65 -1.74
N LEU A 4 -1.86 3.85 -2.27
CA LEU A 4 -1.31 5.08 -1.74
C LEU A 4 -2.37 5.83 -0.94
N ASP A 5 -2.01 6.21 0.28
CA ASP A 5 -2.79 7.18 1.03
C ASP A 5 -2.59 8.56 0.40
N ASN A 6 -3.65 9.20 -0.02
CA ASN A 6 -3.63 10.56 -0.55
C ASN A 6 -4.66 11.47 0.16
N SER A 7 -5.00 11.12 1.41
CA SER A 7 -5.89 11.92 2.25
C SER A 7 -5.29 13.28 2.61
N GLU A 8 -6.09 14.16 3.21
CA GLU A 8 -5.63 15.46 3.70
C GLU A 8 -4.48 15.35 4.72
N TRP A 9 -4.39 14.25 5.46
CA TRP A 9 -3.31 13.96 6.41
C TRP A 9 -1.92 13.89 5.75
N MET A 10 -1.89 13.60 4.46
CA MET A 10 -0.65 13.44 3.70
C MET A 10 0.05 14.76 3.38
N ARG A 11 -0.58 15.90 3.71
CA ARG A 11 0.06 17.23 3.65
C ARG A 11 1.02 17.47 4.82
N ASN A 12 0.98 16.65 5.85
CA ASN A 12 1.83 16.82 7.03
C ASN A 12 3.31 16.69 6.66
N GLY A 13 4.13 17.55 7.26
CA GLY A 13 5.59 17.63 7.03
C GLY A 13 6.42 16.90 8.09
N ASP A 14 5.83 16.04 8.91
CA ASP A 14 6.53 15.23 9.91
C ASP A 14 7.48 14.18 9.27
N TYR A 15 7.18 13.80 8.02
CA TYR A 15 8.06 13.07 7.12
C TYR A 15 8.48 14.01 5.99
N ALA A 16 9.78 14.29 5.88
CA ALA A 16 10.29 15.30 4.94
C ALA A 16 10.28 14.80 3.48
N PRO A 17 9.88 15.63 2.52
CA PRO A 17 9.33 16.99 2.69
C PRO A 17 7.85 17.00 3.10
N THR A 18 7.06 16.01 2.71
CA THR A 18 5.68 15.74 3.14
C THR A 18 5.45 14.23 3.23
N ARG A 19 4.42 13.82 3.99
CA ARG A 19 4.02 12.39 4.03
C ARG A 19 3.77 11.84 2.62
N LEU A 20 3.13 12.62 1.74
CA LEU A 20 2.83 12.20 0.38
C LEU A 20 4.11 11.95 -0.43
N GLU A 21 5.04 12.90 -0.44
CA GLU A 21 6.27 12.80 -1.20
C GLU A 21 7.15 11.66 -0.69
N ALA A 22 7.31 11.53 0.64
CA ALA A 22 8.03 10.42 1.25
C ALA A 22 7.42 9.06 0.86
N GLN A 23 6.09 8.95 0.84
CA GLN A 23 5.38 7.76 0.39
C GLN A 23 5.60 7.47 -1.10
N GLN A 24 5.57 8.51 -1.95
CA GLN A 24 5.78 8.35 -3.39
C GLN A 24 7.20 7.88 -3.70
N ASP A 25 8.20 8.41 -3.01
CA ASP A 25 9.59 7.97 -3.15
C ASP A 25 9.75 6.50 -2.76
N ALA A 26 9.15 6.11 -1.63
CA ALA A 26 9.13 4.74 -1.18
C ALA A 26 8.45 3.80 -2.19
N ALA A 27 7.28 4.17 -2.65
CA ALA A 27 6.52 3.41 -3.64
C ALA A 27 7.28 3.30 -4.96
N GLY A 28 7.97 4.37 -5.39
CA GLY A 28 8.82 4.39 -6.58
C GLY A 28 9.99 3.41 -6.49
N MET A 29 10.65 3.34 -5.32
CA MET A 29 11.72 2.36 -5.08
C MET A 29 11.20 0.93 -5.14
N ILE A 30 10.07 0.65 -4.47
CA ILE A 30 9.43 -0.68 -4.50
C ILE A 30 9.06 -1.07 -5.94
N CYS A 31 8.48 -0.15 -6.72
CA CYS A 31 8.12 -0.40 -8.11
C CYS A 31 9.35 -0.77 -8.95
N THR A 32 10.42 0.03 -8.84
CA THR A 32 11.65 -0.16 -9.61
C THR A 32 12.31 -1.49 -9.26
N ASP A 33 12.38 -1.83 -7.97
CA ASP A 33 12.93 -3.09 -7.50
C ASP A 33 12.14 -4.29 -8.04
N ARG A 34 10.81 -4.24 -7.90
CA ARG A 34 9.94 -5.35 -8.33
C ARG A 34 9.93 -5.57 -9.84
N THR A 35 9.89 -4.50 -10.63
CA THR A 35 9.95 -4.62 -12.09
C THR A 35 11.34 -4.97 -12.61
N GLY A 36 12.39 -4.57 -11.87
CA GLY A 36 13.79 -4.90 -12.21
C GLY A 36 14.21 -6.32 -11.83
N SER A 37 13.64 -6.89 -10.76
CA SER A 37 14.02 -8.22 -10.28
C SER A 37 13.51 -9.37 -11.15
N ASN A 38 12.36 -9.18 -11.81
CA ASN A 38 11.82 -10.17 -12.76
C ASN A 38 10.97 -9.48 -13.81
N PRO A 39 11.25 -9.70 -15.12
CA PRO A 39 10.49 -9.07 -16.22
C PRO A 39 9.02 -9.50 -16.30
N GLU A 40 8.62 -10.61 -15.64
CA GLU A 40 7.22 -11.03 -15.56
C GLU A 40 6.44 -10.30 -14.45
N ASN A 41 7.13 -9.60 -13.57
CA ASN A 41 6.49 -8.86 -12.49
C ASN A 41 5.71 -7.67 -13.04
N THR A 42 4.49 -7.53 -12.56
CA THR A 42 3.64 -6.39 -12.90
C THR A 42 3.26 -5.62 -11.63
N VAL A 43 3.28 -4.30 -11.72
CA VAL A 43 2.88 -3.42 -10.64
C VAL A 43 1.71 -2.54 -11.10
N GLY A 44 0.69 -2.43 -10.27
CA GLY A 44 -0.39 -1.47 -10.45
C GLY A 44 -0.46 -0.54 -9.24
N VAL A 45 -1.01 0.64 -9.42
CA VAL A 45 -1.09 1.70 -8.41
C VAL A 45 -2.51 2.23 -8.30
N LEU A 46 -3.00 2.41 -7.08
CA LEU A 46 -4.25 3.10 -6.79
C LEU A 46 -4.07 4.11 -5.65
N THR A 47 -4.98 5.08 -5.57
CA THR A 47 -5.12 6.02 -4.46
C THR A 47 -6.35 5.71 -3.63
N MET A 48 -6.28 5.96 -2.32
CA MET A 48 -7.26 5.50 -1.34
C MET A 48 -8.24 6.58 -0.90
N ALA A 49 -8.01 7.84 -1.28
CA ALA A 49 -8.81 8.99 -0.86
C ALA A 49 -9.20 9.88 -2.05
N GLY A 50 -9.66 11.11 -1.77
CA GLY A 50 -10.12 12.05 -2.78
C GLY A 50 -11.65 11.98 -2.95
N ARG A 51 -12.13 11.87 -4.18
CA ARG A 51 -13.54 11.62 -4.48
C ARG A 51 -13.95 10.17 -4.33
N GLY A 52 -13.00 9.31 -4.02
CA GLY A 52 -13.09 7.86 -3.88
C GLY A 52 -11.78 7.20 -4.28
N VAL A 53 -11.75 5.89 -4.21
CA VAL A 53 -10.59 5.08 -4.64
C VAL A 53 -10.42 5.19 -6.14
N ASP A 54 -9.23 5.55 -6.61
CA ASP A 54 -8.92 5.69 -8.03
C ASP A 54 -7.78 4.74 -8.45
N LEU A 55 -8.03 3.92 -9.46
CA LEU A 55 -7.04 3.02 -10.04
C LEU A 55 -6.21 3.78 -11.09
N LEU A 56 -5.07 4.32 -10.68
CA LEU A 56 -4.21 5.13 -11.55
C LEU A 56 -3.57 4.31 -12.66
N VAL A 57 -3.09 3.09 -12.33
CA VAL A 57 -2.44 2.19 -13.28
C VAL A 57 -2.82 0.75 -12.93
N SER A 58 -3.40 0.02 -13.89
CA SER A 58 -3.60 -1.42 -13.78
C SER A 58 -2.26 -2.17 -13.82
N PRO A 59 -2.17 -3.40 -13.28
CA PRO A 59 -0.92 -4.15 -13.27
C PRO A 59 -0.22 -4.18 -14.63
N THR A 60 0.99 -3.64 -14.69
CA THR A 60 1.83 -3.50 -15.90
C THR A 60 3.31 -3.69 -15.57
N GLU A 61 4.10 -4.10 -16.54
CA GLU A 61 5.56 -4.18 -16.51
C GLU A 61 6.26 -2.85 -16.83
N ASP A 62 5.51 -1.88 -17.40
CA ASP A 62 6.01 -0.57 -17.83
C ASP A 62 6.29 0.34 -16.62
N THR A 63 7.54 0.31 -16.14
CA THR A 63 8.03 1.12 -15.01
C THR A 63 7.86 2.62 -15.27
N GLY A 64 8.07 3.08 -16.51
CA GLY A 64 7.92 4.50 -16.86
C GLY A 64 6.47 4.98 -16.65
N LYS A 65 5.50 4.16 -17.07
CA LYS A 65 4.07 4.43 -16.86
C LYS A 65 3.70 4.44 -15.39
N ILE A 66 4.28 3.52 -14.60
CA ILE A 66 4.06 3.44 -13.15
C ILE A 66 4.61 4.69 -12.47
N LEU A 67 5.86 5.07 -12.73
CA LEU A 67 6.49 6.24 -12.11
C LEU A 67 5.78 7.54 -12.52
N ALA A 68 5.36 7.67 -13.77
CA ALA A 68 4.62 8.83 -14.25
C ALA A 68 3.25 9.00 -13.57
N CYS A 69 2.64 7.94 -13.02
CA CYS A 69 1.35 8.09 -12.34
C CYS A 69 1.47 8.81 -11.00
N PHE A 70 2.61 8.75 -10.33
CA PHE A 70 2.80 9.42 -9.03
C PHE A 70 2.70 10.94 -9.14
N THR A 71 3.14 11.54 -10.24
CA THR A 71 3.04 13.00 -10.44
C THR A 71 1.61 13.53 -10.53
N ARG A 72 0.64 12.64 -10.75
CA ARG A 72 -0.79 12.98 -10.84
C ARG A 72 -1.53 12.84 -9.52
N VAL A 73 -0.89 12.28 -8.50
CA VAL A 73 -1.50 12.09 -7.18
C VAL A 73 -1.65 13.44 -6.50
N THR A 74 -2.86 13.76 -6.11
CA THR A 74 -3.19 14.96 -5.34
C THR A 74 -3.79 14.58 -4.00
N THR A 75 -3.47 15.36 -2.96
CA THR A 75 -4.03 15.15 -1.62
C THR A 75 -5.46 15.67 -1.55
N GLY A 76 -6.31 14.94 -0.86
CA GLY A 76 -7.69 15.37 -0.59
C GLY A 76 -8.55 14.28 0.02
N GLY A 77 -9.61 14.69 0.70
CA GLY A 77 -10.62 13.78 1.24
C GLY A 77 -10.12 12.90 2.40
N LYS A 78 -10.85 11.81 2.62
CA LYS A 78 -10.57 10.81 3.66
C LYS A 78 -10.24 9.48 3.01
N THR A 79 -9.39 8.71 3.65
CA THR A 79 -9.01 7.36 3.22
C THR A 79 -10.18 6.39 3.36
N ASP A 80 -10.41 5.57 2.34
CA ASP A 80 -11.26 4.39 2.38
C ASP A 80 -10.38 3.14 2.21
N PHE A 81 -9.88 2.64 3.33
CA PHE A 81 -9.01 1.47 3.37
C PHE A 81 -9.72 0.22 2.85
N SER A 82 -10.98 0.03 3.27
CA SER A 82 -11.77 -1.15 2.92
C SER A 82 -11.99 -1.29 1.42
N SER A 83 -12.48 -0.23 0.78
CA SER A 83 -12.71 -0.22 -0.67
C SER A 83 -11.41 -0.33 -1.44
N SER A 84 -10.33 0.30 -0.96
CA SER A 84 -9.02 0.28 -1.60
C SER A 84 -8.45 -1.13 -1.69
N VAL A 85 -8.47 -1.88 -0.60
CA VAL A 85 -8.01 -3.27 -0.57
C VAL A 85 -8.86 -4.17 -1.48
N GLN A 86 -10.18 -3.97 -1.50
CA GLN A 86 -11.08 -4.73 -2.36
C GLN A 86 -10.85 -4.44 -3.85
N ILE A 87 -10.65 -3.16 -4.22
CA ILE A 87 -10.33 -2.76 -5.61
C ILE A 87 -8.95 -3.28 -6.02
N ALA A 88 -7.96 -3.22 -5.13
CA ALA A 88 -6.63 -3.80 -5.38
C ALA A 88 -6.72 -5.31 -5.65
N GLN A 89 -7.51 -6.04 -4.85
CA GLN A 89 -7.76 -7.46 -5.04
C GLN A 89 -8.46 -7.73 -6.38
N LEU A 90 -9.44 -6.91 -6.74
CA LEU A 90 -10.13 -7.03 -8.02
C LEU A 90 -9.18 -6.78 -9.21
N ALA A 91 -8.33 -5.77 -9.12
CA ALA A 91 -7.32 -5.49 -10.14
C ALA A 91 -6.33 -6.67 -10.31
N LEU A 92 -5.89 -7.27 -9.21
CA LEU A 92 -5.05 -8.49 -9.23
C LEU A 92 -5.76 -9.69 -9.85
N LYS A 93 -7.07 -9.84 -9.60
CA LYS A 93 -7.88 -10.91 -10.21
C LYS A 93 -7.90 -10.80 -11.75
N HIS A 94 -7.81 -9.58 -12.28
CA HIS A 94 -7.81 -9.33 -13.73
C HIS A 94 -6.41 -9.22 -14.34
N ARG A 95 -5.34 -9.55 -13.60
CA ARG A 95 -3.96 -9.53 -14.10
C ARG A 95 -3.76 -10.52 -15.26
N LYS A 96 -2.83 -10.20 -16.15
CA LYS A 96 -2.53 -11.03 -17.34
C LYS A 96 -1.96 -12.39 -16.96
N ASN A 97 -0.87 -12.42 -16.18
CA ASN A 97 -0.26 -13.66 -15.72
C ASN A 97 -1.00 -14.19 -14.46
N LYS A 98 -1.73 -15.29 -14.62
CA LYS A 98 -2.51 -15.90 -13.52
C LYS A 98 -1.66 -16.80 -12.61
N ASN A 99 -0.47 -17.20 -13.04
CA ASN A 99 0.39 -18.11 -12.29
C ASN A 99 1.26 -17.38 -11.25
N GLY A 100 1.46 -16.07 -11.41
CA GLY A 100 2.21 -15.25 -10.47
C GLY A 100 1.48 -15.06 -9.14
N SER A 101 2.25 -14.94 -8.05
CA SER A 101 1.74 -14.61 -6.71
C SER A 101 1.05 -13.25 -6.70
N GLN A 102 0.12 -13.08 -5.78
CA GLN A 102 -0.65 -11.85 -5.64
C GLN A 102 -0.25 -11.16 -4.35
N ARG A 103 0.17 -9.90 -4.45
CA ARG A 103 0.58 -9.10 -3.29
C ARG A 103 0.01 -7.69 -3.36
N ILE A 104 -0.48 -7.20 -2.24
CA ILE A 104 -0.94 -5.82 -2.05
C ILE A 104 0.02 -5.17 -1.06
N ILE A 105 0.51 -3.98 -1.36
CA ILE A 105 1.29 -3.14 -0.45
C ILE A 105 0.46 -1.90 -0.18
N VAL A 106 0.11 -1.67 1.09
CA VAL A 106 -0.76 -0.57 1.49
C VAL A 106 0.01 0.39 2.37
N PHE A 107 0.02 1.65 1.99
CA PHE A 107 0.52 2.75 2.80
C PHE A 107 -0.63 3.33 3.64
N VAL A 108 -0.42 3.48 4.94
CA VAL A 108 -1.40 4.03 5.87
C VAL A 108 -0.75 5.17 6.65
N GLY A 109 -1.07 6.40 6.27
CA GLY A 109 -0.58 7.64 6.88
C GLY A 109 -1.67 8.48 7.55
N SER A 110 -2.91 7.98 7.57
CA SER A 110 -4.08 8.62 8.16
C SER A 110 -4.81 7.70 9.15
N PRO A 111 -5.63 8.23 10.06
CA PRO A 111 -6.43 7.41 10.96
C PRO A 111 -7.43 6.53 10.19
N LEU A 112 -7.46 5.24 10.52
CA LEU A 112 -8.44 4.31 9.97
C LEU A 112 -9.79 4.53 10.63
N VAL A 113 -10.81 4.82 9.81
CA VAL A 113 -12.19 5.04 10.29
C VAL A 113 -12.98 3.73 10.40
N GLU A 114 -12.51 2.68 9.76
CA GLU A 114 -13.18 1.38 9.72
C GLU A 114 -13.21 0.70 11.10
N GLU A 115 -14.29 -0.03 11.34
CA GLU A 115 -14.42 -0.89 12.51
C GLU A 115 -13.54 -2.15 12.36
N ILE A 116 -13.03 -2.65 13.48
CA ILE A 116 -12.19 -3.87 13.55
C ILE A 116 -12.88 -5.07 12.86
N LYS A 117 -14.19 -5.23 13.05
CA LYS A 117 -14.97 -6.33 12.43
C LYS A 117 -14.95 -6.30 10.90
N VAL A 118 -14.97 -5.09 10.31
CA VAL A 118 -14.88 -4.90 8.86
C VAL A 118 -13.49 -5.29 8.37
N LEU A 119 -12.45 -4.82 9.04
CA LEU A 119 -11.07 -5.15 8.73
C LEU A 119 -10.80 -6.66 8.84
N GLN A 120 -11.26 -7.30 9.89
CA GLN A 120 -11.15 -8.76 10.07
C GLN A 120 -11.82 -9.54 8.93
N LYS A 121 -13.00 -9.08 8.45
CA LYS A 121 -13.69 -9.70 7.32
C LYS A 121 -12.86 -9.61 6.04
N ILE A 122 -12.28 -8.45 5.77
CA ILE A 122 -11.43 -8.23 4.59
C ILE A 122 -10.16 -9.08 4.69
N GLY A 123 -9.49 -9.13 5.85
CA GLY A 123 -8.33 -9.98 6.07
C GLY A 123 -8.61 -11.45 5.78
N LYS A 124 -9.71 -11.99 6.31
CA LYS A 124 -10.15 -13.37 6.02
C LYS A 124 -10.42 -13.60 4.53
N GLN A 125 -10.96 -12.61 3.83
CA GLN A 125 -11.22 -12.69 2.38
C GLN A 125 -9.90 -12.72 1.58
N LEU A 126 -8.91 -11.91 1.94
CA LEU A 126 -7.59 -11.94 1.30
C LEU A 126 -6.94 -13.31 1.48
N LYS A 127 -6.94 -13.84 2.69
CA LYS A 127 -6.42 -15.19 3.00
C LYS A 127 -7.11 -16.26 2.15
N LYS A 128 -8.44 -16.25 2.06
CA LYS A 128 -9.22 -17.19 1.25
C LYS A 128 -8.85 -17.14 -0.23
N ASN A 129 -8.49 -15.95 -0.74
CA ASN A 129 -8.17 -15.71 -2.15
C ASN A 129 -6.67 -15.82 -2.44
N ASN A 130 -5.87 -16.25 -1.47
CA ASN A 130 -4.42 -16.38 -1.57
C ASN A 130 -3.75 -15.08 -2.04
N VAL A 131 -4.12 -13.95 -1.43
CA VAL A 131 -3.55 -12.63 -1.68
C VAL A 131 -2.76 -12.22 -0.45
N SER A 132 -1.45 -12.07 -0.59
CA SER A 132 -0.58 -11.53 0.46
C SER A 132 -0.77 -10.02 0.59
N ILE A 133 -0.67 -9.50 1.80
CA ILE A 133 -0.77 -8.07 2.06
C ILE A 133 0.32 -7.60 3.02
N ASP A 134 0.99 -6.52 2.64
CA ASP A 134 1.97 -5.83 3.48
C ASP A 134 1.42 -4.44 3.79
N VAL A 135 1.47 -4.06 5.06
CA VAL A 135 0.99 -2.76 5.53
C VAL A 135 2.15 -1.93 6.02
N ILE A 136 2.34 -0.77 5.41
CA ILE A 136 3.32 0.24 5.80
C ILE A 136 2.57 1.37 6.51
N SER A 137 2.61 1.35 7.84
CA SER A 137 1.95 2.35 8.67
C SER A 137 2.93 3.41 9.13
N PHE A 138 2.57 4.69 8.94
CA PHE A 138 3.35 5.86 9.34
C PHE A 138 2.40 7.01 9.71
N GLY A 139 2.83 7.90 10.59
CA GLY A 139 1.92 8.91 11.12
C GLY A 139 1.10 8.37 12.28
N GLU A 140 -0.17 8.42 12.26
CA GLU A 140 -1.17 8.13 13.31
C GLU A 140 -1.08 6.69 13.90
N LEU A 141 0.08 6.34 14.45
CA LEU A 141 0.41 4.97 14.86
C LEU A 141 -0.44 4.50 16.05
N ASP A 142 -0.67 5.38 17.02
CA ASP A 142 -1.42 5.05 18.24
C ASP A 142 -2.87 4.70 17.91
N ASP A 143 -3.48 5.41 16.97
CA ASP A 143 -4.88 5.20 16.55
C ASP A 143 -5.04 3.94 15.69
N ASN A 144 -4.00 3.56 14.94
CA ASN A 144 -4.09 2.52 13.93
C ASN A 144 -3.56 1.15 14.40
N SER A 145 -2.66 1.11 15.40
CA SER A 145 -1.90 -0.09 15.76
C SER A 145 -2.80 -1.29 16.10
N GLU A 146 -3.81 -1.11 16.94
CA GLU A 146 -4.73 -2.19 17.31
C GLU A 146 -5.52 -2.72 16.11
N LYS A 147 -6.08 -1.80 15.30
CA LYS A 147 -6.87 -2.14 14.11
C LYS A 147 -6.05 -2.88 13.07
N LEU A 148 -4.82 -2.42 12.81
CA LEU A 148 -3.93 -3.04 11.85
C LEU A 148 -3.41 -4.40 12.33
N ALA A 149 -3.10 -4.54 13.63
CA ALA A 149 -2.71 -5.83 14.20
C ALA A 149 -3.82 -6.89 14.00
N GLU A 150 -5.06 -6.55 14.34
CA GLU A 150 -6.20 -7.44 14.14
C GLU A 150 -6.45 -7.78 12.67
N PHE A 151 -6.29 -6.81 11.77
CA PHE A 151 -6.40 -7.01 10.34
C PHE A 151 -5.36 -8.01 9.83
N ILE A 152 -4.07 -7.78 10.16
CA ILE A 152 -2.96 -8.63 9.72
C ILE A 152 -3.09 -10.05 10.29
N ASN A 153 -3.47 -10.19 11.57
CA ASN A 153 -3.71 -11.50 12.17
C ASN A 153 -4.76 -12.31 11.39
N CYS A 154 -5.81 -11.65 10.89
CA CYS A 154 -6.84 -12.29 10.09
C CYS A 154 -6.41 -12.56 8.65
N ALA A 155 -5.54 -11.72 8.07
CA ALA A 155 -5.01 -11.86 6.73
C ALA A 155 -3.81 -12.84 6.66
N SER A 156 -3.23 -13.19 7.81
CA SER A 156 -1.97 -13.94 7.92
C SER A 156 -1.95 -15.19 7.04
N SER A 157 -1.15 -15.14 5.99
CA SER A 157 -0.36 -16.23 5.43
C SER A 157 1.08 -16.04 5.93
N ASN A 158 1.94 -17.06 5.83
CA ASN A 158 3.32 -16.98 6.34
C ASN A 158 4.17 -15.86 5.72
N ASP A 159 3.65 -15.13 4.73
CA ASP A 159 4.36 -14.15 3.90
C ASP A 159 3.81 -12.72 4.03
N ASN A 160 3.00 -12.42 5.03
CA ASN A 160 2.48 -11.05 5.24
C ASN A 160 3.37 -10.28 6.22
N TRP A 161 3.64 -9.01 5.92
CA TRP A 161 4.46 -8.15 6.76
C TRP A 161 3.67 -6.93 7.23
N TRP A 162 3.89 -6.56 8.48
CA TRP A 162 3.44 -5.30 9.03
C TRP A 162 4.65 -4.52 9.51
N VAL A 163 4.81 -3.32 8.99
CA VAL A 163 5.92 -2.45 9.35
C VAL A 163 5.38 -1.14 9.88
N LEU A 164 5.79 -0.83 11.09
CA LEU A 164 5.55 0.44 11.76
C LEU A 164 6.74 1.36 11.51
N PHE A 165 6.50 2.49 10.86
CA PHE A 165 7.48 3.57 10.79
C PHE A 165 7.22 4.59 11.89
N THR A 166 8.14 4.66 12.85
CA THR A 166 8.13 5.73 13.84
C THR A 166 8.85 6.97 13.29
N PRO A 167 8.49 8.20 13.74
CA PRO A 167 9.14 9.45 13.32
C PRO A 167 10.65 9.51 13.60
N VAL A 168 11.18 8.62 14.42
CA VAL A 168 12.62 8.49 14.70
C VAL A 168 13.40 8.06 13.45
N TYR A 169 12.78 7.33 12.55
CA TYR A 169 13.34 6.96 11.25
C TYR A 169 12.84 7.91 10.15
N ARG A 170 13.14 9.21 10.29
CA ARG A 170 12.81 10.25 9.30
C ARG A 170 13.45 10.05 7.93
N ASP A 171 14.20 8.98 7.76
CA ASP A 171 14.97 8.71 6.55
C ASP A 171 14.34 7.54 5.78
N ILE A 172 13.99 7.82 4.53
CA ILE A 172 13.55 6.85 3.50
C ILE A 172 14.55 5.70 3.34
N SER A 173 15.80 5.88 3.78
CA SER A 173 16.81 4.80 3.76
C SER A 173 16.39 3.58 4.59
N ALA A 174 15.56 3.74 5.61
CA ALA A 174 14.98 2.63 6.35
C ALA A 174 14.06 1.75 5.48
N LEU A 175 13.42 2.33 4.46
CA LEU A 175 12.62 1.60 3.47
C LEU A 175 13.47 0.71 2.56
N ARG A 176 14.76 1.04 2.34
CA ARG A 176 15.68 0.15 1.60
C ARG A 176 15.88 -1.17 2.33
N HIS A 177 15.91 -1.16 3.65
CA HIS A 177 15.96 -2.40 4.43
C HIS A 177 14.68 -3.22 4.26
N LEU A 178 13.52 -2.56 4.13
CA LEU A 178 12.23 -3.22 3.90
C LEU A 178 12.17 -3.90 2.52
N ILE A 179 12.69 -3.26 1.49
CA ILE A 179 12.77 -3.83 0.14
C ILE A 179 13.54 -5.15 0.19
N ASN A 180 14.63 -5.22 0.96
CA ASN A 180 15.43 -6.43 1.13
C ASN A 180 14.70 -7.54 1.90
N TYR A 181 13.71 -7.21 2.74
CA TYR A 181 12.89 -8.19 3.46
C TYR A 181 11.64 -8.65 2.66
N LEU A 182 11.24 -7.91 1.64
CA LEU A 182 10.12 -8.27 0.76
C LEU A 182 10.53 -9.26 -0.35
N HIS A 183 11.79 -9.70 -0.37
CA HIS A 183 12.30 -10.80 -1.20
C HIS A 183 11.99 -12.13 -0.51
#